data_3d13b52c0a3c925203547f5d95235df5
#
_entry.id   3d13b52c0a3c925203547f5d95235df5
#
_cell.length_a   1.000
_cell.length_b   1.000
_cell.length_c   1.000
_cell.angle_alpha   90.00
_cell.angle_beta   90.00
_cell.angle_gamma   90.00
#
_symmetry.space_group_name_H-M   'P 1'
#
loop_
_entity.id
_entity.type
_entity.pdbx_description
1 polymer ?
#
loop_
_entity_poly.entity_id
_entity_poly.type
_entity_poly.pdbx_seq_one_letter_code
_entity_poly.pdbx_strand_id
1 'polypeptide(L)'
;MRDSCITRFHPNSSTEEAQTLRALGEYRYNQTRLRKALGWIRAHPARAANLTLQRIWFFWFPSENGLQGYREQRLRMLALHALTVASFFDLYQSLKRRILSATLLLLVIALFPLIYYLVQFEYRYRYPLLWTTCLLAAEAIRLMGCRLRLQPRKT
;
A
#
# COMPACT_ATOMS: atom_id res chain seq x y z
N MET A 1 10.95 -15.83 -4.52
CA MET A 1 11.79 -15.50 -3.34
C MET A 1 11.00 -15.06 -2.09
N ARG A 2 9.73 -14.72 -2.20
CA ARG A 2 8.84 -14.33 -1.07
C ARG A 2 8.38 -15.51 -0.21
N ASP A 3 8.08 -16.62 -0.84
CA ASP A 3 7.53 -17.82 -0.15
C ASP A 3 8.50 -18.46 0.83
N SER A 4 9.81 -18.38 0.57
CA SER A 4 10.84 -18.97 1.44
C SER A 4 11.01 -18.26 2.80
N CYS A 5 10.69 -16.96 2.90
CA CYS A 5 10.77 -16.23 4.17
C CYS A 5 9.55 -16.50 5.05
N ILE A 6 8.34 -16.54 4.46
CA ILE A 6 7.10 -16.81 5.21
C ILE A 6 7.12 -18.25 5.76
N THR A 7 7.50 -19.22 4.93
CA THR A 7 7.59 -20.64 5.35
C THR A 7 8.64 -20.88 6.43
N ARG A 8 9.71 -20.09 6.47
CA ARG A 8 10.84 -20.29 7.39
C ARG A 8 10.65 -19.63 8.75
N PHE A 9 9.90 -18.53 8.82
CA PHE A 9 9.82 -17.69 10.02
C PHE A 9 8.41 -17.50 10.57
N HIS A 10 7.40 -18.12 9.97
CA HIS A 10 6.03 -18.02 10.46
C HIS A 10 5.66 -19.25 11.28
N PRO A 11 5.11 -19.10 12.51
CA PRO A 11 4.78 -20.25 13.39
C PRO A 11 3.80 -21.26 12.77
N ASN A 12 2.93 -20.81 11.84
CA ASN A 12 2.01 -21.72 11.14
C ASN A 12 2.67 -22.52 10.01
N SER A 13 3.89 -22.17 9.63
CA SER A 13 4.58 -22.80 8.49
C SER A 13 5.89 -23.46 8.90
N SER A 14 6.39 -23.18 10.10
CA SER A 14 7.63 -23.76 10.66
C SER A 14 7.34 -24.43 11.99
N THR A 15 7.63 -25.71 12.07
CA THR A 15 7.47 -26.51 13.30
C THR A 15 8.37 -26.01 14.43
N GLU A 16 9.60 -25.56 14.10
CA GLU A 16 10.56 -25.01 15.06
C GLU A 16 10.04 -23.71 15.69
N GLU A 17 9.49 -22.82 14.87
CA GLU A 17 8.91 -21.57 15.34
C GLU A 17 7.64 -21.81 16.18
N ALA A 18 6.81 -22.78 15.81
CA ALA A 18 5.65 -23.19 16.58
C ALA A 18 6.03 -23.77 17.95
N GLN A 19 7.08 -24.58 18.04
CA GLN A 19 7.61 -25.10 19.30
C GLN A 19 8.17 -23.98 20.17
N THR A 20 8.93 -23.05 19.58
CA THR A 20 9.48 -21.89 20.28
C THR A 20 8.36 -21.00 20.85
N LEU A 21 7.30 -20.77 20.07
CA LEU A 21 6.12 -20.02 20.50
C LEU A 21 5.42 -20.71 21.69
N ARG A 22 5.24 -22.03 21.64
CA ARG A 22 4.66 -22.83 22.73
C ARG A 22 5.52 -22.81 24.00
N ALA A 23 6.84 -22.90 23.85
CA ALA A 23 7.76 -22.93 24.99
C ALA A 23 7.89 -21.55 25.69
N LEU A 24 7.93 -20.46 24.95
CA LEU A 24 8.09 -19.12 25.50
C LEU A 24 6.80 -18.44 25.88
N GLY A 25 5.67 -18.87 25.30
CA GLY A 25 4.41 -18.15 25.31
C GLY A 25 4.42 -16.95 24.36
N GLU A 26 3.25 -16.53 23.93
CA GLU A 26 3.06 -15.52 22.87
C GLU A 26 3.73 -14.18 23.22
N TYR A 27 3.58 -13.70 24.45
CA TYR A 27 4.12 -12.42 24.87
C TYR A 27 5.66 -12.37 24.78
N ARG A 28 6.36 -13.36 25.37
CA ARG A 28 7.83 -13.43 25.36
C ARG A 28 8.38 -13.68 23.96
N TYR A 29 7.69 -14.51 23.18
CA TYR A 29 8.03 -14.73 21.78
C TYR A 29 7.99 -13.44 20.98
N ASN A 30 6.89 -12.69 21.06
CA ASN A 30 6.72 -11.43 20.35
C ASN A 30 7.73 -10.36 20.81
N GLN A 31 8.01 -10.24 22.10
CA GLN A 31 9.07 -9.35 22.59
C GLN A 31 10.45 -9.71 22.03
N THR A 32 10.78 -11.00 21.97
CA THR A 32 12.08 -11.44 21.43
C THR A 32 12.18 -11.12 19.95
N ARG A 33 11.11 -11.32 19.19
CA ARG A 33 11.04 -10.95 17.75
C ARG A 33 11.15 -9.44 17.54
N LEU A 34 10.46 -8.65 18.35
CA LEU A 34 10.56 -7.19 18.30
C LEU A 34 11.99 -6.70 18.57
N ARG A 35 12.64 -7.23 19.62
CA ARG A 35 14.04 -6.87 19.93
C ARG A 35 14.99 -7.20 18.78
N LYS A 36 14.86 -8.40 18.17
CA LYS A 36 15.64 -8.78 17.00
C LYS A 36 15.41 -7.85 15.82
N ALA A 37 14.16 -7.49 15.54
CA ALA A 37 13.82 -6.57 14.45
C ALA A 37 14.40 -5.17 14.68
N LEU A 38 14.25 -4.61 15.90
CA LEU A 38 14.81 -3.31 16.25
C LEU A 38 16.34 -3.30 16.22
N GLY A 39 16.98 -4.38 16.68
CA GLY A 39 18.44 -4.54 16.59
C GLY A 39 18.90 -4.55 15.13
N TRP A 40 18.19 -5.27 14.26
CA TRP A 40 18.51 -5.29 12.84
C TRP A 40 18.33 -3.93 12.16
N ILE A 41 17.24 -3.22 12.48
CA ILE A 41 16.98 -1.86 11.95
C ILE A 41 18.10 -0.90 12.35
N ARG A 42 18.55 -0.95 13.62
CA ARG A 42 19.66 -0.12 14.13
C ARG A 42 20.98 -0.44 13.44
N ALA A 43 21.23 -1.72 13.17
CA ALA A 43 22.46 -2.17 12.50
C ALA A 43 22.45 -1.84 10.98
N HIS A 44 21.26 -1.74 10.35
CA HIS A 44 21.13 -1.57 8.90
C HIS A 44 20.10 -0.47 8.53
N PRO A 45 20.29 0.79 8.97
CA PRO A 45 19.27 1.85 8.82
C PRO A 45 18.95 2.16 7.35
N ALA A 46 19.97 2.22 6.49
CA ALA A 46 19.76 2.48 5.06
C ALA A 46 18.95 1.36 4.37
N ARG A 47 19.20 0.10 4.76
CA ARG A 47 18.46 -1.04 4.21
C ARG A 47 17.02 -1.08 4.72
N ALA A 48 16.81 -0.73 5.97
CA ALA A 48 15.48 -0.60 6.57
C ALA A 48 14.67 0.49 5.86
N ALA A 49 15.27 1.67 5.64
CA ALA A 49 14.65 2.76 4.89
C ALA A 49 14.28 2.35 3.47
N ASN A 50 15.20 1.70 2.74
CA ASN A 50 14.92 1.20 1.39
C ASN A 50 13.75 0.20 1.35
N LEU A 51 13.71 -0.73 2.30
CA LEU A 51 12.58 -1.68 2.42
C LEU A 51 11.25 -0.96 2.69
N THR A 52 11.26 0.07 3.53
CA THR A 52 10.07 0.90 3.80
C THR A 52 9.62 1.64 2.54
N LEU A 53 10.54 2.27 1.81
CA LEU A 53 10.24 2.94 0.54
C LEU A 53 9.67 1.97 -0.51
N GLN A 54 10.24 0.76 -0.62
CA GLN A 54 9.70 -0.27 -1.50
C GLN A 54 8.28 -0.69 -1.10
N ARG A 55 7.98 -0.79 0.20
CA ARG A 55 6.62 -1.10 0.69
C ARG A 55 5.64 0.02 0.37
N ILE A 56 6.02 1.29 0.55
CA ILE A 56 5.23 2.45 0.14
C ILE A 56 4.92 2.36 -1.36
N TRP A 57 5.95 2.14 -2.17
CA TRP A 57 5.78 2.02 -3.62
C TRP A 57 4.81 0.89 -3.99
N PHE A 58 5.03 -0.32 -3.48
CA PHE A 58 4.18 -1.47 -3.78
C PHE A 58 2.77 -1.37 -3.20
N PHE A 59 2.57 -0.59 -2.15
CA PHE A 59 1.23 -0.32 -1.65
C PHE A 59 0.39 0.45 -2.67
N TRP A 60 0.97 1.47 -3.28
CA TRP A 60 0.28 2.32 -4.25
C TRP A 60 0.36 1.79 -5.68
N PHE A 61 1.47 1.17 -6.03
CA PHE A 61 1.78 0.63 -7.36
C PHE A 61 2.17 -0.85 -7.26
N PRO A 62 1.17 -1.75 -7.11
CA PRO A 62 1.44 -3.18 -7.01
C PRO A 62 2.15 -3.69 -8.26
N SER A 63 3.14 -4.60 -8.08
CA SER A 63 3.90 -5.21 -9.17
C SER A 63 3.40 -6.61 -9.51
N GLU A 64 3.67 -7.06 -10.74
CA GLU A 64 3.27 -8.39 -11.26
C GLU A 64 3.90 -9.57 -10.48
N ASN A 65 5.01 -9.36 -9.78
CA ASN A 65 5.76 -10.42 -9.08
C ASN A 65 4.99 -11.12 -7.94
N GLY A 66 3.79 -10.64 -7.61
CA GLY A 66 2.90 -11.26 -6.61
C GLY A 66 1.67 -11.94 -7.21
N LEU A 67 1.46 -11.83 -8.52
CA LEU A 67 0.28 -12.31 -9.21
C LEU A 67 0.74 -13.17 -10.39
N GLN A 68 0.73 -14.47 -10.23
CA GLN A 68 1.13 -15.39 -11.29
C GLN A 68 0.13 -15.40 -12.44
N GLY A 69 0.58 -15.01 -13.63
CA GLY A 69 0.29 -15.74 -14.84
C GLY A 69 -0.87 -15.34 -15.74
N TYR A 70 -1.71 -14.29 -15.51
CA TYR A 70 -2.86 -14.03 -16.39
C TYR A 70 -2.92 -12.63 -17.01
N ARG A 71 -3.25 -12.56 -18.30
CA ARG A 71 -3.47 -11.31 -19.06
C ARG A 71 -4.50 -10.39 -18.40
N GLU A 72 -5.52 -10.94 -17.76
CA GLU A 72 -6.53 -10.22 -16.99
C GLU A 72 -5.92 -9.50 -15.76
N GLN A 73 -4.87 -10.04 -15.18
CA GLN A 73 -4.21 -9.43 -14.04
C GLN A 73 -3.43 -8.17 -14.42
N ARG A 74 -2.83 -8.13 -15.62
CA ARG A 74 -2.16 -6.92 -16.14
C ARG A 74 -3.14 -5.78 -16.34
N LEU A 75 -4.31 -6.05 -16.90
CA LEU A 75 -5.35 -5.04 -17.07
C LEU A 75 -5.85 -4.51 -15.73
N ARG A 76 -6.07 -5.38 -14.75
CA ARG A 76 -6.45 -4.97 -13.39
C ARG A 76 -5.38 -4.10 -12.73
N MET A 77 -4.10 -4.44 -12.91
CA MET A 77 -2.99 -3.63 -12.39
C MET A 77 -2.91 -2.27 -13.05
N LEU A 78 -3.00 -2.20 -14.37
CA LEU A 78 -3.02 -0.94 -15.10
C LEU A 78 -4.20 -0.07 -14.66
N ALA A 79 -5.37 -0.66 -14.48
CA ALA A 79 -6.54 0.04 -13.96
C ALA A 79 -6.31 0.58 -12.54
N LEU A 80 -5.69 -0.21 -11.65
CA LEU A 80 -5.36 0.24 -10.29
C LEU A 80 -4.30 1.35 -10.30
N HIS A 81 -3.31 1.30 -11.19
CA HIS A 81 -2.32 2.37 -11.35
C HIS A 81 -2.99 3.65 -11.87
N ALA A 82 -3.79 3.55 -12.92
CA ALA A 82 -4.53 4.69 -13.46
C ALA A 82 -5.46 5.31 -12.41
N LEU A 83 -6.20 4.48 -11.65
CA LEU A 83 -7.03 4.90 -10.54
C LEU A 83 -6.23 5.65 -9.46
N THR A 84 -5.04 5.14 -9.11
CA THR A 84 -4.15 5.77 -8.12
C THR A 84 -3.69 7.14 -8.61
N VAL A 85 -3.21 7.23 -9.84
CA VAL A 85 -2.74 8.49 -10.43
C VAL A 85 -3.87 9.51 -10.51
N ALA A 86 -5.04 9.10 -10.99
CA ALA A 86 -6.22 9.96 -11.07
C ALA A 86 -6.66 10.47 -9.68
N SER A 87 -6.66 9.60 -8.66
CA SER A 87 -7.04 9.98 -7.30
C SER A 87 -6.06 10.97 -6.67
N PHE A 88 -4.76 10.80 -6.86
CA PHE A 88 -3.77 11.76 -6.37
C PHE A 88 -3.85 13.09 -7.11
N PHE A 89 -4.13 13.07 -8.42
CA PHE A 89 -4.35 14.29 -9.19
C PHE A 89 -5.54 15.08 -8.66
N ASP A 90 -6.69 14.44 -8.47
CA ASP A 90 -7.87 15.10 -7.92
C ASP A 90 -7.65 15.61 -6.50
N LEU A 91 -7.04 14.78 -5.64
CA LEU A 91 -6.70 15.19 -4.28
C LEU A 91 -5.84 16.45 -4.27
N TYR A 92 -4.79 16.52 -5.11
CA TYR A 92 -3.96 17.71 -5.26
C TYR A 92 -4.76 18.93 -5.70
N GLN A 93 -5.64 18.81 -6.71
CA GLN A 93 -6.47 19.90 -7.19
C GLN A 93 -7.47 20.37 -6.13
N SER A 94 -8.06 19.44 -5.39
CA SER A 94 -9.04 19.72 -4.33
C SER A 94 -8.40 20.38 -3.11
N LEU A 95 -7.19 19.97 -2.74
CA LEU A 95 -6.40 20.64 -1.69
C LEU A 95 -6.02 22.07 -2.11
N LYS A 96 -5.61 22.28 -3.36
CA LYS A 96 -5.30 23.61 -3.89
C LYS A 96 -6.53 24.53 -3.84
N ARG A 97 -7.72 23.97 -3.99
CA ARG A 97 -9.01 24.70 -3.87
C ARG A 97 -9.48 24.85 -2.42
N ARG A 98 -8.72 24.35 -1.44
CA ARG A 98 -9.03 24.40 0.00
C ARG A 98 -10.38 23.74 0.36
N ILE A 99 -10.73 22.66 -0.31
CA ILE A 99 -11.95 21.90 -0.03
C ILE A 99 -11.73 21.09 1.25
N LEU A 100 -12.55 21.31 2.28
CA LEU A 100 -12.41 20.68 3.59
C LEU A 100 -12.47 19.13 3.51
N SER A 101 -13.36 18.58 2.70
CA SER A 101 -13.47 17.13 2.49
C SER A 101 -12.20 16.53 1.90
N ALA A 102 -11.45 17.25 1.07
CA ALA A 102 -10.17 16.79 0.53
C ALA A 102 -9.12 16.64 1.63
N THR A 103 -9.13 17.53 2.63
CA THR A 103 -8.23 17.42 3.78
C THR A 103 -8.53 16.18 4.62
N LEU A 104 -9.80 15.87 4.84
CA LEU A 104 -10.20 14.64 5.54
C LEU A 104 -9.80 13.37 4.76
N LEU A 105 -10.01 13.36 3.45
CA LEU A 105 -9.59 12.25 2.59
C LEU A 105 -8.07 12.11 2.57
N LEU A 106 -7.31 13.21 2.56
CA LEU A 106 -5.85 13.19 2.69
C LEU A 106 -5.42 12.53 3.99
N LEU A 107 -6.05 12.87 5.12
CA LEU A 107 -5.73 12.26 6.41
C LEU A 107 -5.97 10.74 6.38
N VAL A 108 -7.08 10.30 5.81
CA VAL A 108 -7.38 8.86 5.67
C VAL A 108 -6.31 8.17 4.80
N ILE A 109 -5.99 8.75 3.64
CA ILE A 109 -5.01 8.20 2.68
C ILE A 109 -3.59 8.21 3.26
N ALA A 110 -3.24 9.21 4.09
CA ALA A 110 -1.92 9.32 4.70
C ALA A 110 -1.75 8.43 5.94
N LEU A 111 -2.75 8.40 6.83
CA LEU A 111 -2.63 7.73 8.13
C LEU A 111 -2.88 6.22 8.04
N PHE A 112 -3.88 5.80 7.27
CA PHE A 112 -4.25 4.39 7.19
C PHE A 112 -3.11 3.47 6.73
N PRO A 113 -2.32 3.81 5.69
CA PRO A 113 -1.26 2.93 5.21
C PRO A 113 -0.01 2.89 6.09
N LEU A 114 0.16 3.80 7.05
CA LEU A 114 1.41 3.93 7.84
C LEU A 114 1.85 2.60 8.47
N ILE A 115 0.90 1.86 9.04
CA ILE A 115 1.21 0.57 9.67
C ILE A 115 1.73 -0.45 8.64
N TYR A 116 1.19 -0.43 7.42
CA TYR A 116 1.57 -1.36 6.36
C TYR A 116 2.91 -1.01 5.70
N TYR A 117 3.36 0.23 5.83
CA TYR A 117 4.70 0.63 5.41
C TYR A 117 5.79 0.05 6.31
N LEU A 118 5.49 -0.09 7.61
CA LEU A 118 6.44 -0.61 8.60
C LEU A 118 6.40 -2.13 8.72
N VAL A 119 5.20 -2.73 8.67
CA VAL A 119 5.03 -4.18 8.86
C VAL A 119 5.15 -4.92 7.52
N GLN A 120 4.19 -5.66 7.14
CA GLN A 120 4.17 -6.44 5.90
C GLN A 120 3.08 -5.91 4.99
N PHE A 121 3.40 -5.76 3.70
CA PHE A 121 2.42 -5.36 2.70
C PHE A 121 1.81 -6.61 2.05
N GLU A 122 0.45 -6.65 2.02
CA GLU A 122 -0.33 -7.52 1.14
C GLU A 122 -1.38 -6.70 0.38
N TYR A 123 -1.73 -7.11 -0.83
CA TYR A 123 -2.65 -6.37 -1.70
C TYR A 123 -4.02 -6.15 -1.07
N ARG A 124 -4.52 -7.10 -0.25
CA ARG A 124 -5.80 -6.99 0.46
C ARG A 124 -5.86 -5.83 1.46
N TYR A 125 -4.73 -5.36 1.95
CA TYR A 125 -4.70 -4.23 2.89
C TYR A 125 -5.03 -2.89 2.23
N ARG A 126 -5.05 -2.84 0.90
CA ARG A 126 -5.49 -1.68 0.14
C ARG A 126 -7.01 -1.62 -0.04
N TYR A 127 -7.74 -2.73 0.13
CA TYR A 127 -9.19 -2.76 -0.10
C TYR A 127 -9.96 -1.69 0.69
N PRO A 128 -9.67 -1.43 1.98
CA PRO A 128 -10.37 -0.38 2.71
C PRO A 128 -10.19 1.02 2.12
N LEU A 129 -9.13 1.28 1.34
CA LEU A 129 -8.88 2.56 0.68
C LEU A 129 -9.38 2.63 -0.77
N LEU A 130 -9.85 1.51 -1.34
CA LEU A 130 -10.28 1.52 -2.74
C LEU A 130 -11.46 2.46 -2.98
N TRP A 131 -12.41 2.54 -2.04
CA TRP A 131 -13.55 3.43 -2.18
C TRP A 131 -13.13 4.91 -2.22
N THR A 132 -12.16 5.34 -1.39
CA THR A 132 -11.64 6.71 -1.42
C THR A 132 -10.92 7.02 -2.72
N THR A 133 -10.09 6.09 -3.19
CA THR A 133 -9.38 6.25 -4.48
C THR A 133 -10.36 6.23 -5.66
N CYS A 134 -11.42 5.41 -5.62
CA CYS A 134 -12.46 5.40 -6.64
C CYS A 134 -13.25 6.71 -6.69
N LEU A 135 -13.64 7.27 -5.54
CA LEU A 135 -14.35 8.54 -5.47
C LEU A 135 -13.52 9.69 -6.05
N LEU A 136 -12.25 9.81 -5.61
CA LEU A 136 -11.35 10.84 -6.12
C LEU A 136 -11.09 10.69 -7.62
N ALA A 137 -10.89 9.46 -8.11
CA ALA A 137 -10.68 9.23 -9.53
C ALA A 137 -11.92 9.53 -10.37
N ALA A 138 -13.12 9.23 -9.87
CA ALA A 138 -14.37 9.57 -10.55
C ALA A 138 -14.54 11.09 -10.66
N GLU A 139 -14.21 11.84 -9.61
CA GLU A 139 -14.23 13.29 -9.64
C GLU A 139 -13.18 13.87 -10.60
N ALA A 140 -11.96 13.30 -10.65
CA ALA A 140 -10.96 13.67 -11.63
C ALA A 140 -11.47 13.53 -13.07
N ILE A 141 -12.11 12.39 -13.38
CA ILE A 141 -12.67 12.12 -14.70
C ILE A 141 -13.79 13.12 -15.03
N ARG A 142 -14.69 13.41 -14.07
CA ARG A 142 -15.74 14.40 -14.23
C ARG A 142 -15.18 15.78 -14.57
N LEU A 143 -14.15 16.23 -13.84
CA LEU A 143 -13.51 17.53 -14.06
C LEU A 143 -12.82 17.63 -15.42
N MET A 144 -12.14 16.55 -15.83
CA MET A 144 -11.52 16.48 -17.16
C MET A 144 -12.56 16.53 -18.28
N GLY A 145 -13.66 15.78 -18.15
CA GLY A 145 -14.75 15.78 -19.11
C GLY A 145 -15.44 17.14 -19.26
N CYS A 146 -15.64 17.86 -18.16
CA CYS A 146 -16.17 19.24 -18.20
C CYS A 146 -15.22 20.20 -18.93
N ARG A 147 -13.90 20.09 -18.70
CA ARG A 147 -12.93 20.95 -19.37
C ARG A 147 -12.86 20.70 -20.88
N LEU A 148 -12.95 19.44 -21.31
CA LEU A 148 -12.94 19.09 -22.74
C LEU A 148 -14.19 19.61 -23.49
N ARG A 149 -15.35 19.64 -22.82
CA ARG A 149 -16.59 20.15 -23.40
C ARG A 149 -16.62 21.68 -23.51
N LEU A 150 -15.85 22.39 -22.67
CA LEU A 150 -15.78 23.85 -22.65
C LEU A 150 -14.74 24.43 -23.62
N GLN A 151 -13.91 23.60 -24.26
CA GLN A 151 -13.04 24.07 -25.33
C GLN A 151 -13.88 24.29 -26.59
N PRO A 152 -14.02 25.55 -27.08
CA PRO A 152 -14.70 25.82 -28.33
C PRO A 152 -13.95 25.13 -29.46
N ARG A 153 -14.68 24.33 -30.25
CA ARG A 153 -14.19 23.72 -31.46
C ARG A 153 -13.63 24.81 -32.37
N LYS A 154 -12.32 24.95 -32.44
CA LYS A 154 -11.68 25.82 -33.41
C LYS A 154 -11.97 25.23 -34.79
N THR A 155 -13.00 25.73 -35.43
CA THR A 155 -13.25 25.57 -36.87
C THR A 155 -12.30 26.46 -37.65
#